data_8c9a589c8dafb612bdbef8d66045df0f
#
_entry.id   8c9a589c8dafb612bdbef8d66045df0f
#
_cell.length_a   1.000
_cell.length_b   1.000
_cell.length_c   1.000
_cell.angle_alpha   90.00
_cell.angle_beta   90.00
_cell.angle_gamma   90.00
#
_symmetry.space_group_name_H-M   'P 1'
#
loop_
_entity.id
_entity.type
_entity.pdbx_description
1 polymer ?
#
loop_
_entity_poly.entity_id
_entity_poly.type
_entity_poly.pdbx_seq_one_letter_code
_entity_poly.pdbx_strand_id
1 'polypeptide(L)'
;ICLPFVLVLSMCFGAYIFDRWTYGHSQGWEDFWDYNYLRDNLQNSREDADHTNGFPDYSENQELYESLNITENDYNLYCTSNFADTELFTKDVIKTLVEAKGNKPVNVAFFRSFFTVIGKGIISYNVFPALCIALLAGALSACGKRRDKLFLLLYEVAVFVGIQLYFFYRGRYLQSRTDVSVIFATVAILIFYTLEFESLLPTKRKTAVLLAGACMISAVPAHVALREQDRAEREYRTDTEVHELMSSDMDHFYLCFTNWNNFPDKMYDIWHVAEKGCGKNRSALGTWRVSTPTVIDKMERYDITNPYRDLIDNDSVYLLCVANQNLNQVLTHIRVHYNQDAYAYQVKSIEGHYPIYRIATGEPQLDTSLAVDATDSLHYDLTRWEQDGLLYMDGYLYADDTNSFASNIYVGITGPDGTETFYYTTQYQSSFTEDNMNGEYGSFTRGIPMPEEGSVLNLYLETEDGLYVVPNWYAMPDV
;
A
#
# COMPACT_ATOMS: atom_id res chain seq x y z
N ILE A 1 -33.22 32.90 -6.55
CA ILE A 1 -31.83 32.36 -6.61
C ILE A 1 -31.33 32.04 -5.20
N CYS A 2 -31.62 32.86 -4.15
CA CYS A 2 -31.11 32.58 -2.79
C CYS A 2 -31.72 31.35 -2.09
N LEU A 3 -33.00 31.05 -2.33
CA LEU A 3 -33.72 29.98 -1.62
C LEU A 3 -33.16 28.58 -1.86
N PRO A 4 -32.87 28.14 -3.12
CA PRO A 4 -32.25 26.84 -3.37
C PRO A 4 -30.84 26.74 -2.75
N PHE A 5 -30.06 27.81 -2.77
CA PHE A 5 -28.71 27.86 -2.17
C PHE A 5 -28.76 27.71 -0.65
N VAL A 6 -29.65 28.44 0.03
CA VAL A 6 -29.89 28.31 1.46
C VAL A 6 -30.35 26.90 1.84
N LEU A 7 -31.20 26.28 1.02
CA LEU A 7 -31.69 24.91 1.23
C LEU A 7 -30.52 23.89 1.13
N VAL A 8 -29.69 23.98 0.11
CA VAL A 8 -28.51 23.12 -0.06
C VAL A 8 -27.53 23.29 1.09
N LEU A 9 -27.23 24.53 1.48
CA LEU A 9 -26.36 24.79 2.64
C LEU A 9 -26.93 24.22 3.93
N SER A 10 -28.23 24.37 4.15
CA SER A 10 -28.91 23.82 5.33
C SER A 10 -28.88 22.30 5.36
N MET A 11 -29.05 21.64 4.20
CA MET A 11 -28.92 20.18 4.05
C MET A 11 -27.48 19.72 4.33
N CYS A 12 -26.47 20.38 3.74
CA CYS A 12 -25.07 20.08 3.98
C CYS A 12 -24.70 20.26 5.48
N PHE A 13 -25.18 21.33 6.09
CA PHE A 13 -24.94 21.60 7.52
C PHE A 13 -25.67 20.60 8.41
N GLY A 14 -26.91 20.25 8.06
CA GLY A 14 -27.66 19.21 8.75
C GLY A 14 -27.00 17.84 8.65
N ALA A 15 -26.51 17.46 7.47
CA ALA A 15 -25.75 16.24 7.27
C ALA A 15 -24.45 16.23 8.08
N TYR A 16 -23.72 17.35 8.11
CA TYR A 16 -22.50 17.50 8.92
C TYR A 16 -22.79 17.35 10.43
N ILE A 17 -23.84 17.99 10.94
CA ILE A 17 -24.23 17.86 12.36
C ILE A 17 -24.64 16.43 12.66
N PHE A 18 -25.42 15.79 11.81
CA PHE A 18 -25.84 14.41 11.97
C PHE A 18 -24.67 13.44 11.98
N ASP A 19 -23.74 13.61 11.06
CA ASP A 19 -22.48 12.84 10.99
C ASP A 19 -21.67 12.97 12.31
N ARG A 20 -21.42 14.20 12.73
CA ARG A 20 -20.72 14.49 13.99
C ARG A 20 -21.44 13.96 15.21
N TRP A 21 -22.77 14.06 15.24
CA TRP A 21 -23.57 13.52 16.33
C TRP A 21 -23.50 11.99 16.38
N THR A 22 -23.63 11.33 15.24
CA THR A 22 -23.62 9.87 15.14
C THR A 22 -22.27 9.30 15.57
N TYR A 23 -21.18 9.83 15.04
CA TYR A 23 -19.83 9.34 15.34
C TYR A 23 -19.29 9.82 16.70
N GLY A 24 -19.62 11.01 17.16
CA GLY A 24 -19.19 11.54 18.46
C GLY A 24 -19.87 10.90 19.68
N HIS A 25 -20.90 10.05 19.48
CA HIS A 25 -21.54 9.28 20.56
C HIS A 25 -21.05 7.83 20.64
N SER A 26 -20.12 7.45 19.79
CA SER A 26 -19.47 6.15 19.80
C SER A 26 -18.00 6.33 20.13
N GLN A 27 -17.57 5.94 21.33
CA GLN A 27 -16.22 6.18 21.84
C GLN A 27 -15.11 5.72 20.89
N GLY A 28 -15.23 4.54 20.32
CA GLY A 28 -14.24 4.02 19.37
C GLY A 28 -14.15 4.83 18.06
N TRP A 29 -15.25 5.45 17.60
CA TRP A 29 -15.24 6.31 16.43
C TRP A 29 -14.66 7.70 16.70
N GLU A 30 -14.81 8.23 17.92
CA GLU A 30 -14.17 9.49 18.29
C GLU A 30 -12.64 9.33 18.30
N ASP A 31 -12.13 8.29 18.96
CA ASP A 31 -10.69 7.97 19.00
C ASP A 31 -10.13 7.75 17.60
N PHE A 32 -10.87 7.00 16.76
CA PHE A 32 -10.52 6.80 15.36
C PHE A 32 -10.39 8.12 14.60
N TRP A 33 -11.38 9.01 14.68
CA TRP A 33 -11.35 10.27 13.94
C TRP A 33 -10.22 11.19 14.38
N ASP A 34 -9.96 11.24 15.68
CA ASP A 34 -8.87 12.00 16.24
C ASP A 34 -7.50 11.53 15.75
N TYR A 35 -7.27 10.20 15.80
CA TYR A 35 -6.05 9.59 15.29
C TYR A 35 -5.93 9.78 13.78
N ASN A 36 -6.98 9.47 13.03
CA ASN A 36 -6.99 9.55 11.58
C ASN A 36 -6.79 10.98 11.07
N TYR A 37 -7.32 11.97 11.75
CA TYR A 37 -7.09 13.38 11.41
C TYR A 37 -5.61 13.76 11.52
N LEU A 38 -4.93 13.34 12.58
CA LEU A 38 -3.50 13.58 12.77
C LEU A 38 -2.68 12.87 11.69
N ARG A 39 -2.90 11.58 11.52
CA ARG A 39 -2.24 10.76 10.53
C ARG A 39 -2.40 11.31 9.11
N ASP A 40 -3.59 11.75 8.74
CA ASP A 40 -3.91 12.29 7.42
C ASP A 40 -3.09 13.56 7.09
N ASN A 41 -2.67 14.32 8.11
CA ASN A 41 -1.76 15.45 7.92
C ASN A 41 -0.35 15.02 7.46
N LEU A 42 0.05 13.78 7.71
CA LEU A 42 1.32 13.23 7.29
C LEU A 42 1.17 12.46 5.98
N GLN A 43 0.29 11.48 5.90
CA GLN A 43 0.16 10.58 4.75
C GLN A 43 -0.37 11.24 3.48
N ASN A 44 -1.35 12.14 3.60
CA ASN A 44 -1.95 12.81 2.44
C ASN A 44 -1.30 14.16 2.16
N SER A 45 -0.06 14.36 2.57
CA SER A 45 0.67 15.55 2.20
C SER A 45 1.72 15.25 1.13
N ARG A 46 1.95 16.23 0.26
CA ARG A 46 3.05 16.21 -0.70
C ARG A 46 3.95 17.39 -0.45
N GLU A 47 5.23 17.14 -0.24
CA GLU A 47 6.20 18.20 -0.18
C GLU A 47 6.51 18.77 -1.56
N ASP A 48 6.65 17.89 -2.54
CA ASP A 48 6.84 18.25 -3.95
C ASP A 48 6.22 17.20 -4.87
N ALA A 49 6.54 17.25 -6.16
CA ALA A 49 5.99 16.33 -7.15
C ALA A 49 6.54 14.89 -7.03
N ASP A 50 7.62 14.69 -6.33
CA ASP A 50 8.35 13.45 -6.23
C ASP A 50 8.19 12.79 -4.84
N HIS A 51 7.91 13.59 -3.78
CA HIS A 51 7.61 13.08 -2.44
C HIS A 51 6.10 12.87 -2.24
N THR A 52 5.73 11.62 -2.01
CA THR A 52 4.33 11.17 -1.94
C THR A 52 3.70 11.26 -0.56
N ASN A 53 4.48 11.61 0.47
CA ASN A 53 4.03 11.74 1.85
C ASN A 53 4.60 13.04 2.49
N GLY A 54 4.14 13.38 3.66
CA GLY A 54 4.57 14.58 4.39
C GLY A 54 5.19 14.28 5.74
N PHE A 55 5.77 13.12 5.89
CA PHE A 55 6.58 12.83 7.06
C PHE A 55 7.85 13.68 7.01
N PRO A 56 8.33 14.23 8.13
CA PRO A 56 9.66 14.82 8.20
C PRO A 56 10.70 13.83 7.67
N ASP A 57 11.61 14.26 6.82
CA ASP A 57 12.63 13.38 6.24
C ASP A 57 13.46 12.72 7.36
N TYR A 58 13.66 11.41 7.29
CA TYR A 58 14.35 10.65 8.32
C TYR A 58 15.80 11.13 8.49
N SER A 59 16.50 11.33 7.39
CA SER A 59 17.92 11.72 7.41
C SER A 59 18.13 13.12 8.00
N GLU A 60 17.18 14.03 7.85
CA GLU A 60 17.23 15.38 8.40
C GLU A 60 16.72 15.47 9.84
N ASN A 61 15.97 14.47 10.31
CA ASN A 61 15.30 14.45 11.62
C ASN A 61 15.61 13.21 12.45
N GLN A 62 16.78 12.61 12.28
CA GLN A 62 17.16 11.36 12.91
C GLN A 62 17.01 11.39 14.45
N GLU A 63 17.50 12.45 15.11
CA GLU A 63 17.36 12.62 16.56
C GLU A 63 15.90 12.60 17.03
N LEU A 64 14.97 13.17 16.24
CA LEU A 64 13.54 13.14 16.54
C LEU A 64 13.01 11.71 16.49
N TYR A 65 13.31 10.98 15.41
CA TYR A 65 12.84 9.60 15.24
C TYR A 65 13.43 8.66 16.28
N GLU A 66 14.71 8.78 16.58
CA GLU A 66 15.36 8.02 17.65
C GLU A 66 14.73 8.29 19.03
N SER A 67 14.37 9.55 19.33
CA SER A 67 13.68 9.90 20.57
C SER A 67 12.27 9.29 20.68
N LEU A 68 11.66 8.95 19.56
CA LEU A 68 10.36 8.26 19.46
C LEU A 68 10.49 6.75 19.32
N ASN A 69 11.71 6.21 19.38
CA ASN A 69 12.03 4.78 19.16
C ASN A 69 11.61 4.30 17.75
N ILE A 70 11.72 5.16 16.75
CA ILE A 70 11.37 4.88 15.35
C ILE A 70 12.66 4.74 14.56
N THR A 71 12.85 3.60 13.93
CA THR A 71 13.98 3.34 13.03
C THR A 71 13.69 3.83 11.60
N GLU A 72 14.71 3.83 10.74
CA GLU A 72 14.52 4.11 9.32
C GLU A 72 13.57 3.11 8.65
N ASN A 73 13.61 1.84 9.07
CA ASN A 73 12.66 0.83 8.58
C ASN A 73 11.22 1.17 8.97
N ASP A 74 10.99 1.61 10.20
CA ASP A 74 9.67 2.02 10.69
C ASP A 74 9.16 3.26 9.94
N TYR A 75 10.04 4.22 9.69
CA TYR A 75 9.75 5.37 8.84
C TYR A 75 9.28 4.92 7.45
N ASN A 76 9.94 3.94 6.83
CA ASN A 76 9.55 3.40 5.54
C ASN A 76 8.20 2.66 5.61
N LEU A 77 7.90 1.94 6.69
CA LEU A 77 6.59 1.34 6.94
C LEU A 77 5.49 2.41 7.05
N TYR A 78 5.77 3.53 7.73
CA TYR A 78 4.85 4.68 7.76
C TYR A 78 4.59 5.24 6.37
N CYS A 79 5.64 5.48 5.61
CA CYS A 79 5.55 6.04 4.27
C CYS A 79 4.75 5.16 3.32
N THR A 80 4.83 3.83 3.49
CA THR A 80 4.07 2.84 2.73
C THR A 80 2.71 2.51 3.32
N SER A 81 2.28 3.24 4.36
CA SER A 81 0.97 3.07 5.02
C SER A 81 0.81 1.77 5.81
N ASN A 82 1.89 1.18 6.32
CA ASN A 82 1.88 -0.03 7.14
C ASN A 82 2.14 0.28 8.61
N PHE A 83 1.22 0.96 9.26
CA PHE A 83 1.34 1.51 10.62
C PHE A 83 0.35 0.89 11.62
N ALA A 84 0.02 -0.39 11.46
CA ALA A 84 -0.92 -1.09 12.34
C ALA A 84 -0.34 -1.42 13.74
N ASP A 85 0.93 -1.14 13.97
CA ASP A 85 1.52 -1.29 15.31
C ASP A 85 0.93 -0.27 16.28
N THR A 86 0.12 -0.75 17.22
CA THR A 86 -0.61 0.08 18.18
C THR A 86 0.27 0.58 19.31
N GLU A 87 1.42 -0.02 19.55
CA GLU A 87 2.36 0.33 20.61
C GLU A 87 3.37 1.38 20.15
N LEU A 88 3.85 1.27 18.91
CA LEU A 88 4.80 2.22 18.34
C LEU A 88 4.12 3.44 17.72
N PHE A 89 3.05 3.22 16.95
CA PHE A 89 2.40 4.26 16.18
C PHE A 89 1.22 4.91 16.92
N THR A 90 1.49 5.32 18.14
CA THR A 90 0.48 5.94 19.02
C THR A 90 0.05 7.33 18.55
N LYS A 91 -1.10 7.80 19.06
CA LYS A 91 -1.60 9.15 18.77
C LYS A 91 -0.59 10.25 19.15
N ASP A 92 0.15 10.07 20.24
CA ASP A 92 1.14 11.05 20.71
C ASP A 92 2.37 11.11 19.79
N VAL A 93 2.84 9.96 19.32
CA VAL A 93 3.92 9.86 18.32
C VAL A 93 3.52 10.58 17.03
N ILE A 94 2.35 10.27 16.48
CA ILE A 94 1.84 10.92 15.28
C ILE A 94 1.68 12.43 15.48
N LYS A 95 1.19 12.87 16.64
CA LYS A 95 1.06 14.29 16.95
C LYS A 95 2.42 15.00 16.97
N THR A 96 3.42 14.39 17.57
CA THR A 96 4.80 14.93 17.61
C THR A 96 5.37 15.09 16.20
N LEU A 97 5.19 14.10 15.32
CA LEU A 97 5.62 14.18 13.92
C LEU A 97 4.88 15.28 13.14
N VAL A 98 3.57 15.47 13.38
CA VAL A 98 2.78 16.56 12.78
C VAL A 98 3.27 17.94 13.23
N GLU A 99 3.60 18.07 14.50
CA GLU A 99 4.15 19.31 15.05
C GLU A 99 5.54 19.63 14.48
N ALA A 100 6.40 18.62 14.34
CA ALA A 100 7.72 18.76 13.74
C ALA A 100 7.67 19.16 12.26
N LYS A 101 6.73 18.64 11.50
CA LYS A 101 6.52 18.98 10.10
C LYS A 101 6.27 20.47 9.88
N GLY A 102 5.46 21.12 10.72
CA GLY A 102 5.07 22.52 10.56
C GLY A 102 4.28 22.82 9.28
N ASN A 103 4.18 24.12 8.95
CA ASN A 103 3.57 24.58 7.70
C ASN A 103 4.66 24.99 6.69
N LYS A 104 4.38 24.80 5.41
CA LYS A 104 5.32 25.21 4.35
C LYS A 104 5.54 26.72 4.33
N PRO A 105 6.78 27.21 4.26
CA PRO A 105 7.05 28.63 4.12
C PRO A 105 6.56 29.15 2.75
N VAL A 106 5.80 30.23 2.75
CA VAL A 106 5.29 30.85 1.51
C VAL A 106 6.39 31.69 0.87
N ASN A 107 7.05 31.16 -0.14
CA ASN A 107 8.12 31.83 -0.90
C ASN A 107 8.00 31.52 -2.42
N VAL A 108 8.95 31.93 -3.22
CA VAL A 108 8.93 31.71 -4.67
C VAL A 108 8.98 30.19 -5.00
N ALA A 109 9.75 29.40 -4.24
CA ALA A 109 9.83 27.96 -4.42
C ALA A 109 8.48 27.29 -4.14
N PHE A 110 7.74 27.74 -3.11
CA PHE A 110 6.39 27.30 -2.81
C PHE A 110 5.45 27.46 -4.02
N PHE A 111 5.42 28.64 -4.64
CA PHE A 111 4.55 28.86 -5.81
C PHE A 111 5.00 28.06 -7.01
N ARG A 112 6.30 27.89 -7.23
CA ARG A 112 6.83 27.04 -8.30
C ARG A 112 6.38 25.58 -8.11
N SER A 113 6.55 25.02 -6.92
CA SER A 113 6.11 23.67 -6.58
C SER A 113 4.59 23.53 -6.70
N PHE A 114 3.82 24.51 -6.21
CA PHE A 114 2.38 24.55 -6.34
C PHE A 114 1.91 24.44 -7.80
N PHE A 115 2.43 25.26 -8.70
CA PHE A 115 2.06 25.19 -10.10
C PHE A 115 2.53 23.92 -10.79
N THR A 116 3.67 23.35 -10.38
CA THR A 116 4.14 22.07 -10.89
C THR A 116 3.21 20.94 -10.48
N VAL A 117 2.79 20.87 -9.21
CA VAL A 117 1.87 19.85 -8.69
C VAL A 117 0.50 19.95 -9.35
N ILE A 118 -0.06 21.17 -9.46
CA ILE A 118 -1.34 21.37 -10.17
C ILE A 118 -1.22 20.97 -11.64
N GLY A 119 -0.15 21.39 -12.33
CA GLY A 119 0.06 21.05 -13.73
C GLY A 119 0.15 19.54 -13.96
N LYS A 120 0.93 18.83 -13.15
CA LYS A 120 1.00 17.35 -13.18
C LYS A 120 -0.36 16.73 -12.87
N GLY A 121 -1.09 17.22 -11.87
CA GLY A 121 -2.43 16.76 -11.50
C GLY A 121 -3.45 16.94 -12.62
N ILE A 122 -3.50 18.11 -13.25
CA ILE A 122 -4.39 18.39 -14.37
C ILE A 122 -4.16 17.42 -15.54
N ILE A 123 -2.90 17.09 -15.82
CA ILE A 123 -2.53 16.18 -16.93
C ILE A 123 -2.84 14.71 -16.55
N SER A 124 -2.53 14.31 -15.31
CA SER A 124 -2.63 12.90 -14.88
C SER A 124 -4.06 12.42 -14.62
N TYR A 125 -4.96 13.32 -14.19
CA TYR A 125 -6.33 12.94 -13.76
C TYR A 125 -7.42 13.12 -14.82
N ASN A 126 -7.08 13.17 -16.10
CA ASN A 126 -8.07 13.42 -17.17
C ASN A 126 -8.88 14.71 -16.96
N VAL A 127 -8.33 15.68 -16.27
CA VAL A 127 -8.95 17.01 -16.03
C VAL A 127 -8.87 17.88 -17.29
N PHE A 128 -8.03 17.48 -18.24
CA PHE A 128 -7.83 18.21 -19.49
C PHE A 128 -9.14 18.56 -20.23
N PRO A 129 -10.16 17.68 -20.32
CA PRO A 129 -11.45 18.05 -20.92
C PRO A 129 -12.19 19.13 -20.15
N ALA A 130 -12.14 19.10 -18.82
CA ALA A 130 -12.77 20.15 -18.00
C ALA A 130 -12.09 21.51 -18.22
N LEU A 131 -10.76 21.52 -18.31
CA LEU A 131 -10.00 22.72 -18.65
C LEU A 131 -10.35 23.22 -20.04
N CYS A 132 -10.49 22.35 -21.04
CA CYS A 132 -10.92 22.71 -22.40
C CYS A 132 -12.33 23.31 -22.39
N ILE A 133 -13.26 22.75 -21.63
CA ILE A 133 -14.63 23.29 -21.48
C ILE A 133 -14.58 24.67 -20.80
N ALA A 134 -13.77 24.84 -19.76
CA ALA A 134 -13.59 26.11 -19.07
C ALA A 134 -13.01 27.20 -20.01
N LEU A 135 -11.96 26.86 -20.76
CA LEU A 135 -11.37 27.75 -21.75
C LEU A 135 -12.36 28.11 -22.87
N LEU A 136 -13.15 27.15 -23.35
CA LEU A 136 -14.18 27.37 -24.36
C LEU A 136 -15.28 28.28 -23.83
N ALA A 137 -15.79 28.03 -22.62
CA ALA A 137 -16.76 28.86 -21.96
C ALA A 137 -16.25 30.29 -21.73
N GLY A 138 -14.97 30.44 -21.35
CA GLY A 138 -14.29 31.72 -21.21
C GLY A 138 -14.18 32.49 -22.53
N ALA A 139 -13.77 31.80 -23.59
CA ALA A 139 -13.67 32.40 -24.94
C ALA A 139 -15.03 32.84 -25.45
N LEU A 140 -16.07 32.03 -25.26
CA LEU A 140 -17.46 32.38 -25.63
C LEU A 140 -17.99 33.56 -24.82
N SER A 141 -17.67 33.64 -23.52
CA SER A 141 -18.04 34.76 -22.65
C SER A 141 -17.34 36.07 -23.06
N ALA A 142 -16.10 36.01 -23.46
CA ALA A 142 -15.33 37.16 -23.94
C ALA A 142 -15.89 37.71 -25.27
N CYS A 143 -16.33 36.82 -26.18
CA CYS A 143 -16.92 37.22 -27.47
C CYS A 143 -18.32 37.82 -27.34
N GLY A 144 -19.03 37.55 -26.25
CA GLY A 144 -20.46 37.91 -26.10
C GLY A 144 -20.73 39.29 -25.49
N LYS A 145 -19.75 40.17 -25.27
CA LYS A 145 -19.88 41.49 -24.63
C LYS A 145 -20.50 41.50 -23.21
N ARG A 146 -20.62 40.36 -22.55
CA ARG A 146 -21.15 40.24 -21.18
C ARG A 146 -20.04 40.08 -20.15
N ARG A 147 -19.58 41.19 -19.62
CA ARG A 147 -18.51 41.26 -18.60
C ARG A 147 -18.86 40.51 -17.29
N ASP A 148 -20.16 40.52 -16.95
CA ASP A 148 -20.69 39.79 -15.79
C ASP A 148 -20.37 38.28 -15.82
N LYS A 149 -20.45 37.64 -16.96
CA LYS A 149 -20.15 36.21 -17.12
C LYS A 149 -18.69 35.90 -17.11
N LEU A 150 -17.86 36.81 -17.62
CA LEU A 150 -16.42 36.70 -17.50
C LEU A 150 -15.96 36.77 -16.02
N PHE A 151 -16.56 37.69 -15.25
CA PHE A 151 -16.27 37.81 -13.82
C PHE A 151 -16.63 36.52 -13.06
N LEU A 152 -17.73 35.90 -13.41
CA LEU A 152 -18.15 34.69 -12.74
C LEU A 152 -17.25 33.49 -13.07
N LEU A 153 -16.82 33.35 -14.34
CA LEU A 153 -15.81 32.36 -14.73
C LEU A 153 -14.47 32.58 -13.97
N LEU A 154 -14.02 33.80 -13.88
CA LEU A 154 -12.81 34.15 -13.14
C LEU A 154 -12.97 33.86 -11.65
N TYR A 155 -14.16 34.07 -11.09
CA TYR A 155 -14.48 33.70 -9.72
C TYR A 155 -14.40 32.18 -9.49
N GLU A 156 -14.98 31.35 -10.36
CA GLU A 156 -14.92 29.90 -10.28
C GLU A 156 -13.47 29.38 -10.35
N VAL A 157 -12.68 29.93 -11.29
CA VAL A 157 -11.24 29.58 -11.39
C VAL A 157 -10.49 30.01 -10.13
N ALA A 158 -10.79 31.19 -9.58
CA ALA A 158 -10.17 31.68 -8.35
C ALA A 158 -10.53 30.80 -7.14
N VAL A 159 -11.79 30.35 -7.03
CA VAL A 159 -12.22 29.42 -5.98
C VAL A 159 -11.51 28.08 -6.11
N PHE A 160 -11.43 27.51 -7.30
CA PHE A 160 -10.70 26.26 -7.55
C PHE A 160 -9.23 26.37 -7.15
N VAL A 161 -8.54 27.40 -7.67
CA VAL A 161 -7.12 27.64 -7.35
C VAL A 161 -6.94 27.94 -5.86
N GLY A 162 -7.88 28.69 -5.24
CA GLY A 162 -7.84 28.99 -3.81
C GLY A 162 -7.96 27.76 -2.92
N ILE A 163 -8.84 26.82 -3.27
CA ILE A 163 -8.98 25.54 -2.55
C ILE A 163 -7.67 24.75 -2.68
N GLN A 164 -7.13 24.59 -3.87
CA GLN A 164 -5.88 23.87 -4.12
C GLN A 164 -4.70 24.53 -3.36
N LEU A 165 -4.61 25.86 -3.39
CA LEU A 165 -3.57 26.62 -2.70
C LEU A 165 -3.66 26.46 -1.18
N TYR A 166 -4.87 26.46 -0.62
CA TYR A 166 -5.09 26.24 0.80
C TYR A 166 -4.60 24.85 1.24
N PHE A 167 -4.98 23.81 0.53
CA PHE A 167 -4.53 22.44 0.86
C PHE A 167 -3.02 22.29 0.67
N PHE A 168 -2.46 22.83 -0.40
CA PHE A 168 -1.01 22.80 -0.65
C PHE A 168 -0.23 23.55 0.43
N TYR A 169 -0.74 24.71 0.89
CA TYR A 169 -0.15 25.46 2.02
C TYR A 169 -0.16 24.64 3.31
N ARG A 170 -1.24 23.91 3.57
CA ARG A 170 -1.35 22.99 4.71
C ARG A 170 -0.47 21.74 4.54
N GLY A 171 0.27 21.63 3.44
CA GLY A 171 1.05 20.46 3.09
C GLY A 171 0.19 19.22 2.83
N ARG A 172 -1.09 19.38 2.52
CA ARG A 172 -2.02 18.31 2.19
C ARG A 172 -2.19 18.19 0.68
N TYR A 173 -2.44 16.99 0.25
CA TYR A 173 -2.81 16.69 -1.12
C TYR A 173 -4.33 16.42 -1.20
N LEU A 174 -5.01 17.03 -2.15
CA LEU A 174 -6.38 16.66 -2.46
C LEU A 174 -6.38 15.28 -3.16
N GLN A 175 -7.04 14.32 -2.54
CA GLN A 175 -7.21 13.01 -3.16
C GLN A 175 -7.97 13.14 -4.48
N SER A 176 -7.64 12.31 -5.47
CA SER A 176 -8.23 12.33 -6.81
C SER A 176 -9.76 12.37 -6.81
N ARG A 177 -10.40 11.63 -5.89
CA ARG A 177 -11.87 11.65 -5.71
C ARG A 177 -12.43 13.01 -5.32
N THR A 178 -11.69 13.79 -4.52
CA THR A 178 -12.09 15.14 -4.10
C THR A 178 -11.84 16.13 -5.22
N ASP A 179 -10.70 16.04 -5.90
CA ASP A 179 -10.37 16.84 -7.08
C ASP A 179 -11.41 16.66 -8.18
N VAL A 180 -11.77 15.42 -8.50
CA VAL A 180 -12.80 15.11 -9.49
C VAL A 180 -14.15 15.74 -9.10
N SER A 181 -14.51 15.72 -7.81
CA SER A 181 -15.76 16.32 -7.34
C SER A 181 -15.78 17.85 -7.49
N VAL A 182 -14.67 18.52 -7.13
CA VAL A 182 -14.54 19.98 -7.29
C VAL A 182 -14.56 20.36 -8.78
N ILE A 183 -13.84 19.61 -9.61
CA ILE A 183 -13.80 19.81 -11.06
C ILE A 183 -15.17 19.58 -11.68
N PHE A 184 -15.87 18.51 -11.28
CA PHE A 184 -17.22 18.22 -11.77
C PHE A 184 -18.18 19.37 -11.43
N ALA A 185 -18.15 19.91 -10.22
CA ALA A 185 -18.95 21.04 -9.82
C ALA A 185 -18.66 22.28 -10.70
N THR A 186 -17.36 22.58 -10.91
CA THR A 186 -16.93 23.68 -11.78
C THR A 186 -17.40 23.49 -13.22
N VAL A 187 -17.26 22.28 -13.77
CA VAL A 187 -17.74 21.94 -15.13
C VAL A 187 -19.25 22.07 -15.23
N ALA A 188 -20.01 21.60 -14.24
CA ALA A 188 -21.47 21.72 -14.23
C ALA A 188 -21.90 23.19 -14.26
N ILE A 189 -21.29 24.04 -13.44
CA ILE A 189 -21.53 25.49 -13.43
C ILE A 189 -21.21 26.08 -14.81
N LEU A 190 -20.09 25.75 -15.43
CA LEU A 190 -19.70 26.23 -16.74
C LEU A 190 -20.67 25.77 -17.84
N ILE A 191 -21.20 24.55 -17.78
CA ILE A 191 -22.22 24.04 -18.69
C ILE A 191 -23.49 24.85 -18.54
N PHE A 192 -23.98 25.11 -17.33
CA PHE A 192 -25.15 25.95 -17.08
C PHE A 192 -24.99 27.34 -17.67
N TYR A 193 -23.79 27.92 -17.50
CA TYR A 193 -23.48 29.21 -18.15
C TYR A 193 -23.50 29.14 -19.66
N THR A 194 -23.02 28.08 -20.26
CA THR A 194 -22.98 27.89 -21.71
C THR A 194 -24.41 27.74 -22.26
N LEU A 195 -25.28 27.01 -21.57
CA LEU A 195 -26.69 26.87 -21.96
C LEU A 195 -27.47 28.18 -21.92
N GLU A 196 -27.18 29.08 -21.00
CA GLU A 196 -27.78 30.40 -20.95
C GLU A 196 -27.33 31.33 -22.13
N PHE A 197 -26.21 30.96 -22.79
CA PHE A 197 -25.72 31.62 -24.01
C PHE A 197 -26.54 31.27 -25.29
N GLU A 198 -27.52 30.41 -25.18
CA GLU A 198 -28.25 29.89 -26.32
C GLU A 198 -28.84 30.95 -27.25
N SER A 199 -29.22 32.09 -26.72
CA SER A 199 -29.79 33.21 -27.48
C SER A 199 -28.78 33.96 -28.36
N LEU A 200 -27.46 33.79 -28.16
CA LEU A 200 -26.44 34.66 -28.74
C LEU A 200 -25.62 34.03 -29.89
N LEU A 201 -25.72 32.72 -30.09
CA LEU A 201 -24.94 32.02 -31.13
C LEU A 201 -25.83 31.62 -32.32
N PRO A 202 -25.33 31.75 -33.57
CA PRO A 202 -26.02 31.22 -34.75
C PRO A 202 -26.18 29.70 -34.63
N THR A 203 -27.34 29.15 -35.02
CA THR A 203 -27.76 27.77 -34.81
C THR A 203 -26.72 26.73 -35.22
N LYS A 204 -26.03 26.94 -36.34
CA LYS A 204 -24.97 26.04 -36.83
C LYS A 204 -23.73 26.00 -35.94
N ARG A 205 -23.32 27.13 -35.35
CA ARG A 205 -22.18 27.19 -34.41
C ARG A 205 -22.50 26.58 -33.04
N LYS A 206 -23.76 26.74 -32.57
CA LYS A 206 -24.23 26.08 -31.34
C LYS A 206 -24.12 24.57 -31.46
N THR A 207 -24.64 24.01 -32.53
CA THR A 207 -24.61 22.56 -32.77
C THR A 207 -23.17 22.04 -32.83
N ALA A 208 -22.26 22.74 -33.50
CA ALA A 208 -20.85 22.35 -33.60
C ALA A 208 -20.14 22.40 -32.22
N VAL A 209 -20.38 23.41 -31.41
CA VAL A 209 -19.80 23.56 -30.05
C VAL A 209 -20.35 22.50 -29.10
N LEU A 210 -21.66 22.24 -29.14
CA LEU A 210 -22.29 21.18 -28.32
C LEU A 210 -21.80 19.81 -28.73
N LEU A 211 -21.66 19.56 -30.05
CA LEU A 211 -21.13 18.27 -30.56
C LEU A 211 -19.67 18.06 -30.17
N ALA A 212 -18.83 19.07 -30.31
CA ALA A 212 -17.44 19.01 -29.91
C ALA A 212 -17.28 18.80 -28.39
N GLY A 213 -18.09 19.49 -27.58
CA GLY A 213 -18.14 19.30 -26.13
C GLY A 213 -18.60 17.90 -25.75
N ALA A 214 -19.66 17.40 -26.39
CA ALA A 214 -20.17 16.04 -26.15
C ALA A 214 -19.14 14.98 -26.58
N CYS A 215 -18.46 15.14 -27.72
CA CYS A 215 -17.38 14.24 -28.15
C CYS A 215 -16.21 14.24 -27.18
N MET A 216 -15.78 15.41 -26.69
CA MET A 216 -14.70 15.50 -25.71
C MET A 216 -15.09 14.87 -24.35
N ILE A 217 -16.31 15.14 -23.88
CA ILE A 217 -16.81 14.55 -22.63
C ILE A 217 -16.98 13.03 -22.76
N SER A 218 -17.38 12.53 -23.92
CA SER A 218 -17.58 11.08 -24.14
C SER A 218 -16.30 10.31 -24.44
N ALA A 219 -15.32 10.93 -25.09
CA ALA A 219 -14.06 10.27 -25.45
C ALA A 219 -13.21 9.92 -24.23
N VAL A 220 -13.25 10.73 -23.19
CA VAL A 220 -12.43 10.52 -21.98
C VAL A 220 -12.92 9.35 -21.13
N PRO A 221 -14.23 9.27 -20.74
CA PRO A 221 -14.72 8.09 -20.04
C PRO A 221 -14.56 6.81 -20.84
N ALA A 222 -14.72 6.85 -22.16
CA ALA A 222 -14.53 5.69 -23.03
C ALA A 222 -13.07 5.22 -23.02
N HIS A 223 -12.12 6.14 -23.09
CA HIS A 223 -10.68 5.78 -23.04
C HIS A 223 -10.27 5.23 -21.68
N VAL A 224 -10.77 5.83 -20.60
CA VAL A 224 -10.52 5.35 -19.22
C VAL A 224 -11.18 3.99 -19.02
N ALA A 225 -12.43 3.81 -19.45
CA ALA A 225 -13.14 2.54 -19.33
C ALA A 225 -12.42 1.39 -20.07
N LEU A 226 -11.93 1.63 -21.28
CA LEU A 226 -11.18 0.63 -22.05
C LEU A 226 -9.85 0.25 -21.38
N ARG A 227 -9.13 1.22 -20.81
CA ARG A 227 -7.88 0.94 -20.08
C ARG A 227 -8.11 0.20 -18.76
N GLU A 228 -9.15 0.58 -18.04
CA GLU A 228 -9.46 -0.01 -16.74
C GLU A 228 -10.15 -1.37 -16.87
N GLN A 229 -10.81 -1.66 -17.99
CA GLN A 229 -11.49 -2.94 -18.22
C GLN A 229 -10.49 -4.11 -18.25
N ASP A 230 -9.43 -4.01 -19.04
CA ASP A 230 -8.40 -5.05 -19.15
C ASP A 230 -7.61 -5.24 -17.84
N ARG A 231 -7.50 -4.17 -17.05
CA ARG A 231 -6.86 -4.21 -15.74
C ARG A 231 -7.78 -4.80 -14.70
N ALA A 232 -9.02 -4.35 -14.66
CA ALA A 232 -10.04 -4.82 -13.73
C ALA A 232 -10.32 -6.32 -13.91
N GLU A 233 -10.30 -6.83 -15.14
CA GLU A 233 -10.57 -8.24 -15.44
C GLU A 233 -9.45 -9.16 -14.90
N ARG A 234 -8.19 -8.75 -15.00
CA ARG A 234 -7.03 -9.46 -14.43
C ARG A 234 -7.02 -9.38 -12.90
N GLU A 235 -7.16 -8.18 -12.36
CA GLU A 235 -7.20 -7.95 -10.90
C GLU A 235 -8.39 -8.69 -10.26
N TYR A 236 -9.56 -8.71 -10.91
CA TYR A 236 -10.77 -9.37 -10.41
C TYR A 236 -10.59 -10.87 -10.24
N ARG A 237 -9.99 -11.55 -11.21
CA ARG A 237 -9.81 -13.00 -11.16
C ARG A 237 -8.90 -13.42 -10.01
N THR A 238 -7.74 -12.79 -9.89
CA THR A 238 -6.77 -13.09 -8.84
C THR A 238 -7.30 -12.72 -7.46
N ASP A 239 -7.99 -11.59 -7.35
CA ASP A 239 -8.62 -11.15 -6.10
C ASP A 239 -9.68 -12.13 -5.61
N THR A 240 -10.46 -12.74 -6.50
CA THR A 240 -11.50 -13.71 -6.13
C THR A 240 -10.89 -14.94 -5.49
N GLU A 241 -9.81 -15.49 -6.06
CA GLU A 241 -9.13 -16.68 -5.55
C GLU A 241 -8.53 -16.44 -4.15
N VAL A 242 -7.87 -15.31 -3.96
CA VAL A 242 -7.36 -14.89 -2.62
C VAL A 242 -8.50 -14.82 -1.60
N HIS A 243 -9.65 -14.29 -2.00
CA HIS A 243 -10.81 -14.15 -1.11
C HIS A 243 -11.45 -15.48 -0.78
N GLU A 244 -11.59 -16.36 -1.75
CA GLU A 244 -12.13 -17.69 -1.55
C GLU A 244 -11.26 -18.50 -0.59
N LEU A 245 -9.93 -18.47 -0.78
CA LEU A 245 -9.00 -19.12 0.13
C LEU A 245 -9.13 -18.59 1.56
N MET A 246 -9.05 -17.28 1.76
CA MET A 246 -9.14 -16.69 3.10
C MET A 246 -10.52 -16.95 3.73
N SER A 247 -11.59 -16.89 2.94
CA SER A 247 -12.95 -17.13 3.45
C SER A 247 -13.22 -18.58 3.77
N SER A 248 -12.52 -19.53 3.16
CA SER A 248 -12.60 -20.95 3.45
C SER A 248 -11.87 -21.37 4.74
N ASP A 249 -10.88 -20.56 5.15
CA ASP A 249 -10.03 -20.81 6.31
C ASP A 249 -10.34 -19.79 7.43
N MET A 250 -11.49 -19.97 8.09
CA MET A 250 -11.95 -19.07 9.16
C MET A 250 -11.26 -19.29 10.50
N ASP A 251 -10.41 -20.29 10.64
CA ASP A 251 -9.65 -20.55 11.85
C ASP A 251 -8.42 -19.64 11.95
N HIS A 252 -8.01 -19.03 10.83
CA HIS A 252 -6.88 -18.13 10.77
C HIS A 252 -7.27 -16.71 10.36
N PHE A 253 -6.49 -15.75 10.86
CA PHE A 253 -6.61 -14.33 10.48
C PHE A 253 -5.45 -13.90 9.59
N TYR A 254 -5.75 -13.23 8.51
CA TYR A 254 -4.77 -12.81 7.51
C TYR A 254 -4.48 -11.31 7.62
N LEU A 255 -3.26 -10.98 8.03
CA LEU A 255 -2.73 -9.62 7.98
C LEU A 255 -2.05 -9.42 6.62
N CYS A 256 -2.44 -8.39 5.92
CA CYS A 256 -1.99 -8.16 4.55
C CYS A 256 -1.11 -6.92 4.51
N PHE A 257 0.11 -7.06 3.99
CA PHE A 257 0.97 -5.92 3.77
C PHE A 257 0.32 -4.97 2.76
N THR A 258 0.18 -3.71 3.12
CA THR A 258 -0.45 -2.72 2.26
C THR A 258 0.54 -2.24 1.20
N ASN A 259 0.36 -2.70 -0.02
CA ASN A 259 0.97 -2.08 -1.18
C ASN A 259 -0.15 -1.54 -2.06
N TRP A 260 -0.13 -0.25 -2.35
CA TRP A 260 -1.16 0.46 -3.13
C TRP A 260 -1.48 -0.18 -4.49
N ASN A 261 -0.55 -0.96 -5.04
CA ASN A 261 -0.68 -1.57 -6.35
C ASN A 261 -1.15 -3.05 -6.33
N ASN A 262 -1.04 -3.74 -5.18
CA ASN A 262 -1.14 -5.21 -5.15
C ASN A 262 -2.12 -5.76 -4.11
N PHE A 263 -2.86 -4.91 -3.39
CA PHE A 263 -3.82 -5.40 -2.41
C PHE A 263 -5.23 -5.52 -3.02
N PRO A 264 -5.89 -6.68 -2.87
CA PRO A 264 -7.24 -6.90 -3.38
C PRO A 264 -8.30 -6.15 -2.54
N ASP A 265 -8.21 -4.85 -2.46
CA ASP A 265 -9.19 -3.99 -1.76
C ASP A 265 -10.39 -3.64 -2.64
N LYS A 266 -10.29 -3.93 -3.94
CA LYS A 266 -11.35 -3.71 -4.94
C LYS A 266 -12.23 -4.94 -5.12
N MET A 267 -12.74 -5.42 -4.02
CA MET A 267 -13.29 -6.76 -3.89
C MET A 267 -14.54 -7.07 -4.67
N TYR A 268 -15.35 -6.10 -4.98
CA TYR A 268 -16.66 -6.39 -5.54
C TYR A 268 -17.08 -5.31 -6.53
N ASP A 269 -17.40 -5.75 -7.70
CA ASP A 269 -18.35 -5.04 -8.53
C ASP A 269 -19.62 -4.79 -7.68
N ILE A 270 -20.19 -3.59 -7.80
CA ILE A 270 -21.42 -3.21 -7.10
C ILE A 270 -22.59 -4.20 -7.35
N TRP A 271 -22.46 -5.03 -8.37
CA TRP A 271 -23.43 -6.04 -8.77
C TRP A 271 -23.17 -7.43 -8.18
N HIS A 272 -22.02 -7.66 -7.57
CA HIS A 272 -21.68 -8.92 -6.91
C HIS A 272 -21.85 -8.79 -5.40
N VAL A 273 -22.72 -9.60 -4.85
CA VAL A 273 -22.89 -9.71 -3.40
C VAL A 273 -21.77 -10.59 -2.86
N ALA A 274 -20.96 -10.04 -1.96
CA ALA A 274 -19.93 -10.79 -1.26
C ALA A 274 -20.51 -12.03 -0.59
N GLU A 275 -19.81 -13.15 -0.70
CA GLU A 275 -20.19 -14.36 0.04
C GLU A 275 -20.23 -14.09 1.55
N LYS A 276 -21.15 -14.78 2.23
CA LYS A 276 -21.32 -14.63 3.67
C LYS A 276 -20.05 -15.08 4.39
N GLY A 277 -19.34 -14.16 4.99
CA GLY A 277 -18.07 -14.43 5.69
C GLY A 277 -16.86 -13.80 5.05
N CYS A 278 -16.95 -13.40 3.79
CA CYS A 278 -15.84 -12.76 3.09
C CYS A 278 -15.30 -11.55 3.84
N GLY A 279 -13.97 -11.49 3.98
CA GLY A 279 -13.26 -10.41 4.65
C GLY A 279 -13.44 -10.32 6.17
N LYS A 280 -14.05 -11.32 6.82
CA LYS A 280 -14.21 -11.35 8.28
C LYS A 280 -12.93 -11.68 9.03
N ASN A 281 -12.04 -12.42 8.41
CA ASN A 281 -10.79 -12.93 8.97
C ASN A 281 -9.56 -12.31 8.33
N ARG A 282 -9.63 -11.03 7.95
CA ARG A 282 -8.49 -10.31 7.38
C ARG A 282 -8.49 -8.82 7.69
N SER A 283 -7.31 -8.24 7.68
CA SER A 283 -7.08 -6.79 7.74
C SER A 283 -5.78 -6.43 7.02
N ALA A 284 -5.64 -5.18 6.63
CA ALA A 284 -4.34 -4.66 6.21
C ALA A 284 -3.46 -4.36 7.43
N LEU A 285 -2.13 -4.40 7.27
CA LEU A 285 -1.17 -3.88 8.26
C LEU A 285 -1.17 -2.34 8.33
N GLY A 286 -2.00 -1.69 7.54
CA GLY A 286 -2.10 -0.25 7.50
C GLY A 286 -3.38 0.21 6.83
N THR A 287 -3.31 1.36 6.16
CA THR A 287 -4.41 2.14 5.63
C THR A 287 -5.26 2.83 6.71
N TRP A 288 -6.06 3.79 6.28
CA TRP A 288 -6.93 4.54 7.18
C TRP A 288 -7.99 3.67 7.90
N ARG A 289 -8.24 2.45 7.41
CA ARG A 289 -9.26 1.55 7.95
C ARG A 289 -8.79 0.73 9.15
N VAL A 290 -7.48 0.53 9.32
CA VAL A 290 -6.94 -0.41 10.33
C VAL A 290 -7.36 -0.05 11.76
N SER A 291 -7.49 1.22 12.06
CA SER A 291 -7.91 1.74 13.37
C SER A 291 -9.43 2.01 13.47
N THR A 292 -10.24 1.59 12.49
CA THR A 292 -11.71 1.71 12.63
C THR A 292 -12.24 0.72 13.65
N PRO A 293 -13.26 1.10 14.45
CA PRO A 293 -13.86 0.19 15.44
C PRO A 293 -14.27 -1.16 14.85
N THR A 294 -14.80 -1.17 13.63
CA THR A 294 -15.22 -2.41 12.96
C THR A 294 -14.06 -3.33 12.61
N VAL A 295 -12.86 -2.81 12.35
CA VAL A 295 -11.66 -3.62 12.11
C VAL A 295 -11.08 -4.09 13.45
N ILE A 296 -11.07 -3.23 14.46
CA ILE A 296 -10.66 -3.58 15.83
C ILE A 296 -11.54 -4.72 16.35
N ASP A 297 -12.86 -4.60 16.32
CA ASP A 297 -13.81 -5.67 16.73
C ASP A 297 -13.57 -6.98 15.97
N LYS A 298 -13.12 -6.88 14.72
CA LYS A 298 -12.82 -8.04 13.89
C LYS A 298 -11.52 -8.72 14.35
N MET A 299 -10.48 -7.95 14.64
CA MET A 299 -9.20 -8.44 15.13
C MET A 299 -9.32 -9.02 16.54
N GLU A 300 -10.09 -8.39 17.43
CA GLU A 300 -10.35 -8.87 18.79
C GLU A 300 -10.98 -10.27 18.83
N ARG A 301 -11.77 -10.67 17.82
CA ARG A 301 -12.33 -12.02 17.73
C ARG A 301 -11.29 -13.12 17.49
N TYR A 302 -10.10 -12.73 17.08
CA TYR A 302 -8.94 -13.59 16.89
C TYR A 302 -7.84 -13.28 17.91
N ASP A 303 -8.19 -12.60 19.02
CA ASP A 303 -7.26 -12.20 20.08
C ASP A 303 -6.09 -11.32 19.58
N ILE A 304 -6.33 -10.53 18.53
CA ILE A 304 -5.32 -9.62 17.97
C ILE A 304 -5.51 -8.22 18.56
N THR A 305 -4.50 -7.76 19.28
CA THR A 305 -4.44 -6.43 19.91
C THR A 305 -3.39 -5.52 19.29
N ASN A 306 -2.26 -6.09 18.92
CA ASN A 306 -1.20 -5.43 18.14
C ASN A 306 -0.83 -6.32 16.95
N PRO A 307 -1.23 -5.94 15.70
CA PRO A 307 -1.00 -6.78 14.54
C PRO A 307 0.43 -7.24 14.34
N TYR A 308 1.44 -6.41 14.64
CA TYR A 308 2.83 -6.80 14.45
C TYR A 308 3.34 -7.77 15.51
N ARG A 309 3.03 -7.54 16.78
CA ARG A 309 3.40 -8.45 17.86
C ARG A 309 2.67 -9.78 17.71
N ASP A 310 1.37 -9.73 17.41
CA ASP A 310 0.53 -10.90 17.36
C ASP A 310 0.81 -11.80 16.13
N LEU A 311 1.60 -11.32 15.14
CA LEU A 311 2.17 -12.18 14.10
C LEU A 311 3.10 -13.26 14.67
N ILE A 312 3.78 -13.02 15.81
CA ILE A 312 4.63 -14.00 16.48
C ILE A 312 3.94 -14.68 17.67
N ASP A 313 3.11 -13.97 18.41
CA ASP A 313 2.53 -14.45 19.65
C ASP A 313 1.24 -15.28 19.44
N ASN A 314 0.61 -15.17 18.26
CA ASN A 314 -0.65 -15.82 17.95
C ASN A 314 -0.55 -16.74 16.73
N ASP A 315 -0.60 -18.05 16.97
CA ASP A 315 -0.47 -19.07 15.93
C ASP A 315 -1.57 -19.06 14.85
N SER A 316 -2.68 -18.39 15.14
CA SER A 316 -3.78 -18.21 14.18
C SER A 316 -3.59 -17.02 13.24
N VAL A 317 -2.50 -16.26 13.36
CA VAL A 317 -2.27 -15.06 12.55
C VAL A 317 -1.23 -15.30 11.48
N TYR A 318 -1.62 -15.06 10.24
CA TYR A 318 -0.76 -15.20 9.07
C TYR A 318 -0.51 -13.85 8.40
N LEU A 319 0.64 -13.73 7.75
CA LEU A 319 1.04 -12.58 6.95
C LEU A 319 0.91 -12.89 5.46
N LEU A 320 0.11 -12.13 4.73
CA LEU A 320 0.12 -12.11 3.27
C LEU A 320 1.00 -10.95 2.78
N CYS A 321 2.06 -11.28 2.05
CA CYS A 321 3.03 -10.29 1.59
C CYS A 321 3.60 -10.71 0.23
N VAL A 322 3.32 -9.91 -0.81
CA VAL A 322 3.63 -10.28 -2.20
C VAL A 322 5.09 -9.99 -2.59
N ALA A 323 5.74 -9.02 -1.94
CA ALA A 323 7.09 -8.61 -2.29
C ALA A 323 8.08 -8.87 -1.13
N ASN A 324 9.21 -9.46 -1.42
CA ASN A 324 10.24 -9.78 -0.43
C ASN A 324 10.77 -8.56 0.32
N GLN A 325 10.94 -7.43 -0.36
CA GLN A 325 11.33 -6.20 0.30
C GLN A 325 10.34 -5.83 1.41
N ASN A 326 9.05 -6.04 1.18
CA ASN A 326 8.00 -5.76 2.14
C ASN A 326 8.02 -6.76 3.31
N LEU A 327 8.26 -8.05 3.02
CA LEU A 327 8.44 -9.06 4.05
C LEU A 327 9.63 -8.73 4.95
N ASN A 328 10.75 -8.33 4.37
CA ASN A 328 11.94 -7.90 5.11
C ASN A 328 11.67 -6.68 5.98
N GLN A 329 10.87 -5.72 5.52
CA GLN A 329 10.47 -4.57 6.34
C GLN A 329 9.65 -5.00 7.56
N VAL A 330 8.69 -5.91 7.40
CA VAL A 330 7.88 -6.46 8.51
C VAL A 330 8.77 -7.22 9.49
N LEU A 331 9.64 -8.10 8.98
CA LEU A 331 10.56 -8.87 9.83
C LEU A 331 11.56 -7.99 10.57
N THR A 332 12.12 -6.97 9.92
CA THR A 332 13.03 -6.01 10.56
C THR A 332 12.33 -5.27 11.68
N HIS A 333 11.10 -4.81 11.46
CA HIS A 333 10.29 -4.17 12.49
C HIS A 333 10.08 -5.10 13.70
N ILE A 334 9.63 -6.32 13.44
CA ILE A 334 9.40 -7.32 14.49
C ILE A 334 10.69 -7.63 15.25
N ARG A 335 11.82 -7.79 14.55
CA ARG A 335 13.12 -8.10 15.18
C ARG A 335 13.63 -6.97 16.06
N VAL A 336 13.39 -5.74 15.67
CA VAL A 336 13.84 -4.57 16.44
C VAL A 336 12.97 -4.36 17.68
N HIS A 337 11.65 -4.50 17.56
CA HIS A 337 10.75 -4.07 18.63
C HIS A 337 10.21 -5.20 19.50
N TYR A 338 10.17 -6.44 18.99
CA TYR A 338 9.51 -7.55 19.69
C TYR A 338 10.43 -8.76 19.93
N ASN A 339 11.01 -9.33 18.88
CA ASN A 339 11.85 -10.51 19.02
C ASN A 339 12.90 -10.60 17.90
N GLN A 340 14.16 -10.49 18.27
CA GLN A 340 15.30 -10.52 17.34
C GLN A 340 15.41 -11.82 16.53
N ASP A 341 14.87 -12.94 17.05
CA ASP A 341 14.96 -14.27 16.42
C ASP A 341 13.76 -14.58 15.51
N ALA A 342 12.92 -13.56 15.23
CA ALA A 342 11.77 -13.75 14.36
C ALA A 342 12.18 -14.09 12.92
N TYR A 343 11.52 -15.09 12.35
CA TYR A 343 11.68 -15.49 10.95
C TYR A 343 10.31 -15.81 10.32
N ALA A 344 10.25 -15.73 8.99
CA ALA A 344 9.06 -16.07 8.24
C ALA A 344 9.26 -17.38 7.50
N TYR A 345 8.26 -18.26 7.54
CA TYR A 345 8.21 -19.42 6.65
C TYR A 345 6.88 -19.46 5.94
N GLN A 346 6.90 -19.91 4.70
CA GLN A 346 5.73 -19.94 3.86
C GLN A 346 4.87 -21.14 4.23
N VAL A 347 3.61 -20.91 4.51
CA VAL A 347 2.65 -21.97 4.88
C VAL A 347 1.71 -22.34 3.73
N LYS A 348 1.45 -21.37 2.84
CA LYS A 348 0.57 -21.53 1.68
C LYS A 348 0.99 -20.58 0.57
N SER A 349 0.60 -20.88 -0.65
CA SER A 349 0.59 -19.91 -1.74
C SER A 349 -0.74 -19.97 -2.48
N ILE A 350 -1.13 -18.88 -3.12
CA ILE A 350 -2.31 -18.81 -3.95
C ILE A 350 -1.85 -18.76 -5.40
N GLU A 351 -1.99 -19.87 -6.13
CA GLU A 351 -1.62 -20.03 -7.55
C GLU A 351 -0.26 -19.41 -7.93
N GLY A 352 0.73 -19.53 -7.04
CA GLY A 352 2.06 -18.97 -7.28
C GLY A 352 2.19 -17.44 -7.25
N HIS A 353 1.16 -16.70 -6.81
CA HIS A 353 1.19 -15.23 -6.85
C HIS A 353 1.14 -14.56 -5.48
N TYR A 354 0.61 -15.22 -4.45
CA TYR A 354 0.40 -14.63 -3.12
C TYR A 354 0.91 -15.54 -2.02
N PRO A 355 2.17 -15.40 -1.60
CA PRO A 355 2.72 -16.17 -0.51
C PRO A 355 2.09 -15.74 0.82
N ILE A 356 1.75 -16.73 1.64
CA ILE A 356 1.23 -16.58 2.99
C ILE A 356 2.26 -17.13 3.95
N TYR A 357 2.66 -16.29 4.90
CA TYR A 357 3.71 -16.60 5.85
C TYR A 357 3.18 -16.75 7.27
N ARG A 358 3.74 -17.70 7.99
CA ARG A 358 3.73 -17.74 9.45
C ARG A 358 5.03 -17.10 9.94
N ILE A 359 4.92 -16.19 10.89
CA ILE A 359 6.09 -15.66 11.58
C ILE A 359 6.28 -16.46 12.86
N ALA A 360 7.48 -16.98 13.07
CA ALA A 360 7.82 -17.74 14.25
C ALA A 360 9.08 -17.18 14.89
N THR A 361 9.35 -17.61 16.11
CA THR A 361 10.55 -17.24 16.88
C THR A 361 11.35 -18.48 17.25
N GLY A 362 12.65 -18.31 17.41
CA GLY A 362 13.57 -19.39 17.69
C GLY A 362 14.05 -20.10 16.43
N GLU A 363 14.65 -21.26 16.61
CA GLU A 363 15.21 -22.05 15.52
C GLU A 363 14.13 -22.94 14.88
N PRO A 364 14.06 -23.02 13.53
CA PRO A 364 13.19 -23.98 12.87
C PRO A 364 13.53 -25.40 13.31
N GLN A 365 12.51 -26.21 13.51
CA GLN A 365 12.69 -27.64 13.82
C GLN A 365 12.33 -28.44 12.56
N LEU A 366 13.30 -29.09 11.96
CA LEU A 366 13.14 -29.95 10.80
C LEU A 366 13.29 -31.42 11.19
N ASP A 367 12.38 -32.27 10.73
CA ASP A 367 12.56 -33.71 10.83
C ASP A 367 13.41 -34.22 9.66
N THR A 368 14.72 -34.14 9.82
CA THR A 368 15.69 -34.57 8.80
C THR A 368 15.75 -36.07 8.58
N SER A 369 15.06 -36.87 9.39
CA SER A 369 14.98 -38.33 9.20
C SER A 369 14.24 -38.69 7.89
N LEU A 370 13.44 -37.79 7.35
CA LEU A 370 12.72 -37.92 6.09
C LEU A 370 13.43 -37.23 4.92
N ALA A 371 14.55 -36.57 5.15
CA ALA A 371 15.25 -35.84 4.10
C ALA A 371 15.88 -36.80 3.07
N VAL A 372 15.60 -36.51 1.80
CA VAL A 372 16.12 -37.25 0.66
C VAL A 372 17.31 -36.49 0.08
N ASP A 373 18.46 -37.18 -0.06
CA ASP A 373 19.59 -36.61 -0.79
C ASP A 373 19.19 -36.39 -2.26
N ALA A 374 19.18 -35.15 -2.66
CA ALA A 374 18.72 -34.71 -3.98
C ALA A 374 19.77 -33.84 -4.69
N THR A 375 21.07 -34.03 -4.36
CA THR A 375 22.19 -33.24 -4.92
C THR A 375 22.19 -33.19 -6.44
N ASP A 376 21.82 -34.30 -7.09
CA ASP A 376 21.82 -34.39 -8.57
C ASP A 376 20.53 -33.87 -9.23
N SER A 377 19.47 -33.62 -8.45
CA SER A 377 18.15 -33.22 -8.96
C SER A 377 17.73 -31.82 -8.57
N LEU A 378 18.51 -31.16 -7.73
CA LEU A 378 18.28 -29.78 -7.31
C LEU A 378 19.19 -28.82 -8.06
N HIS A 379 18.64 -27.69 -8.43
CA HIS A 379 19.42 -26.56 -8.96
C HIS A 379 19.81 -25.66 -7.79
N TYR A 380 21.08 -25.45 -7.59
CA TYR A 380 21.59 -24.57 -6.53
C TYR A 380 22.91 -23.92 -6.90
N ASP A 381 23.09 -22.70 -6.44
CA ASP A 381 24.36 -21.98 -6.38
C ASP A 381 24.35 -21.01 -5.23
N LEU A 382 25.50 -20.70 -4.66
CA LEU A 382 25.59 -19.90 -3.45
C LEU A 382 26.87 -19.07 -3.40
N THR A 383 26.67 -17.79 -3.14
CA THR A 383 27.74 -16.85 -2.78
C THR A 383 27.73 -16.61 -1.29
N ARG A 384 28.91 -16.44 -0.68
CA ARG A 384 29.04 -16.18 0.74
C ARG A 384 30.12 -15.14 1.04
N TRP A 385 29.94 -14.44 2.15
CA TRP A 385 30.92 -13.51 2.69
C TRP A 385 30.75 -13.37 4.21
N GLU A 386 31.82 -12.95 4.86
CA GLU A 386 31.80 -12.64 6.30
C GLU A 386 31.62 -11.15 6.49
N GLN A 387 30.70 -10.77 7.37
CA GLN A 387 30.49 -9.39 7.78
C GLN A 387 29.95 -9.32 9.20
N ASP A 388 30.56 -8.47 10.04
CA ASP A 388 30.11 -8.19 11.42
C ASP A 388 29.96 -9.45 12.30
N GLY A 389 30.81 -10.46 12.09
CA GLY A 389 30.79 -11.72 12.85
C GLY A 389 29.71 -12.71 12.41
N LEU A 390 29.05 -12.45 11.29
CA LEU A 390 28.07 -13.32 10.66
C LEU A 390 28.61 -13.85 9.33
N LEU A 391 28.23 -15.08 9.00
CA LEU A 391 28.39 -15.65 7.67
C LEU A 391 27.11 -15.35 6.87
N TYR A 392 27.24 -14.50 5.88
CA TYR A 392 26.15 -14.20 4.94
C TYR A 392 26.19 -15.16 3.76
N MET A 393 25.00 -15.55 3.32
CA MET A 393 24.78 -16.39 2.16
C MET A 393 23.71 -15.75 1.26
N ASP A 394 23.95 -15.80 -0.03
CA ASP A 394 23.03 -15.36 -1.06
C ASP A 394 23.13 -16.32 -2.25
N GLY A 395 21.99 -16.86 -2.71
CA GLY A 395 22.00 -17.86 -3.74
C GLY A 395 20.60 -18.30 -4.16
N TYR A 396 20.54 -19.49 -4.76
CA TYR A 396 19.28 -20.11 -5.12
C TYR A 396 19.29 -21.62 -4.85
N LEU A 397 18.09 -22.17 -4.59
CA LEU A 397 17.82 -23.59 -4.44
C LEU A 397 16.38 -23.88 -4.91
N TYR A 398 16.23 -24.73 -5.92
CA TYR A 398 14.91 -25.16 -6.39
C TYR A 398 14.99 -26.51 -7.10
N ALA A 399 13.83 -27.15 -7.33
CA ALA A 399 13.69 -28.35 -8.13
C ALA A 399 12.83 -28.07 -9.36
N ASP A 400 13.06 -28.80 -10.47
CA ASP A 400 12.40 -28.59 -11.75
C ASP A 400 10.86 -28.76 -11.69
N ASP A 401 10.39 -29.71 -10.89
CA ASP A 401 8.98 -30.09 -10.85
C ASP A 401 8.24 -29.51 -9.63
N THR A 402 8.88 -28.58 -8.88
CA THR A 402 8.30 -28.00 -7.67
C THR A 402 8.00 -26.52 -7.84
N ASN A 403 6.89 -26.08 -7.23
CA ASN A 403 6.56 -24.67 -7.17
C ASN A 403 7.37 -23.98 -6.07
N SER A 404 8.34 -23.13 -6.45
CA SER A 404 9.18 -22.40 -5.48
C SER A 404 8.41 -21.46 -4.55
N PHE A 405 7.19 -21.06 -4.91
CA PHE A 405 6.29 -20.33 -4.02
C PHE A 405 5.75 -21.16 -2.86
N ALA A 406 5.69 -22.49 -3.03
CA ALA A 406 5.22 -23.44 -2.03
C ALA A 406 6.36 -24.17 -1.33
N SER A 407 7.61 -23.65 -1.45
CA SER A 407 8.78 -24.28 -0.87
C SER A 407 9.44 -23.36 0.15
N ASN A 408 10.11 -23.97 1.14
CA ASN A 408 10.92 -23.30 2.13
C ASN A 408 12.37 -23.76 2.02
N ILE A 409 13.30 -22.82 2.13
CA ILE A 409 14.73 -23.10 2.06
C ILE A 409 15.33 -22.88 3.45
N TYR A 410 16.11 -23.88 3.92
CA TYR A 410 16.80 -23.81 5.20
C TYR A 410 18.30 -24.05 5.02
N VAL A 411 19.06 -23.43 5.89
CA VAL A 411 20.48 -23.74 6.08
C VAL A 411 20.61 -24.56 7.37
N GLY A 412 21.09 -25.77 7.27
CA GLY A 412 21.46 -26.59 8.42
C GLY A 412 22.98 -26.48 8.69
N ILE A 413 23.36 -26.30 9.94
CA ILE A 413 24.75 -26.36 10.38
C ILE A 413 24.89 -27.56 11.27
N THR A 414 25.67 -28.57 10.82
CA THR A 414 26.05 -29.69 11.65
C THR A 414 27.37 -29.35 12.32
N GLY A 415 27.34 -29.18 13.62
CA GLY A 415 28.56 -28.94 14.44
C GLY A 415 29.47 -30.15 14.52
N PRO A 416 30.72 -29.95 15.04
CA PRO A 416 31.68 -31.04 15.23
C PRO A 416 31.17 -32.15 16.16
N ASP A 417 30.24 -31.83 17.03
CA ASP A 417 29.60 -32.79 17.96
C ASP A 417 28.44 -33.57 17.31
N GLY A 418 28.12 -33.29 16.05
CA GLY A 418 27.02 -33.89 15.31
C GLY A 418 25.65 -33.25 15.57
N THR A 419 25.59 -32.18 16.37
CA THR A 419 24.34 -31.42 16.58
C THR A 419 24.04 -30.57 15.33
N GLU A 420 22.84 -30.61 14.84
CA GLU A 420 22.42 -29.82 13.70
C GLU A 420 21.49 -28.70 14.14
N THR A 421 21.81 -27.49 13.72
CA THR A 421 21.01 -26.26 13.94
C THR A 421 20.49 -25.75 12.61
N PHE A 422 19.21 -25.37 12.53
CA PHE A 422 18.58 -24.95 11.30
C PHE A 422 18.30 -23.46 11.33
N TYR A 423 18.47 -22.83 10.17
CA TYR A 423 18.19 -21.43 9.95
C TYR A 423 17.27 -21.30 8.75
N TYR A 424 16.12 -20.66 8.95
CA TYR A 424 15.24 -20.31 7.84
C TYR A 424 15.89 -19.21 6.99
N THR A 425 15.73 -19.28 5.68
CA THR A 425 16.22 -18.26 4.76
C THR A 425 15.11 -17.31 4.34
N THR A 426 15.47 -16.10 3.93
CA THR A 426 14.54 -15.17 3.31
C THR A 426 14.58 -15.37 1.79
N GLN A 427 13.50 -15.94 1.24
CA GLN A 427 13.38 -16.17 -0.19
C GLN A 427 12.95 -14.91 -0.92
N TYR A 428 13.38 -14.73 -2.15
CA TYR A 428 13.01 -13.60 -2.99
C TYR A 428 12.92 -13.99 -4.48
N GLN A 429 12.16 -13.20 -5.22
CA GLN A 429 11.99 -13.39 -6.65
C GLN A 429 13.31 -13.12 -7.38
N SER A 430 13.78 -14.08 -8.14
CA SER A 430 14.99 -13.95 -8.95
C SER A 430 14.68 -13.51 -10.37
N SER A 431 15.62 -12.80 -10.99
CA SER A 431 15.56 -12.41 -12.39
C SER A 431 15.97 -13.53 -13.36
N PHE A 432 16.25 -14.73 -12.85
CA PHE A 432 16.75 -15.87 -13.65
C PHE A 432 15.68 -16.52 -14.55
N THR A 433 14.44 -16.06 -14.53
CA THR A 433 13.30 -16.90 -14.78
C THR A 433 12.41 -16.53 -15.95
N GLU A 434 12.91 -15.85 -16.96
CA GLU A 434 12.12 -15.75 -18.19
C GLU A 434 11.79 -17.13 -18.82
N ASP A 435 12.57 -18.18 -18.50
CA ASP A 435 12.40 -19.54 -19.05
C ASP A 435 12.01 -20.61 -18.01
N ASN A 436 12.03 -20.35 -16.69
CA ASN A 436 11.75 -21.37 -15.68
C ASN A 436 10.95 -20.81 -14.49
N MET A 437 9.63 -20.87 -14.59
CA MET A 437 8.69 -20.41 -13.53
C MET A 437 8.85 -21.17 -12.21
N ASN A 438 9.40 -22.37 -12.21
CA ASN A 438 9.58 -23.19 -11.01
C ASN A 438 10.67 -22.63 -10.09
N GLY A 439 11.66 -21.92 -10.64
CA GLY A 439 12.75 -21.28 -9.88
C GLY A 439 12.49 -19.84 -9.45
N GLU A 440 11.37 -19.24 -9.79
CA GLU A 440 11.14 -17.79 -9.64
C GLU A 440 11.34 -17.29 -8.19
N TYR A 441 11.03 -18.10 -7.19
CA TYR A 441 11.21 -17.78 -5.76
C TYR A 441 12.22 -18.70 -5.07
N GLY A 442 13.04 -19.37 -5.84
CA GLY A 442 14.12 -20.21 -5.32
C GLY A 442 15.35 -19.43 -4.83
N SER A 443 15.44 -18.14 -5.08
CA SER A 443 16.53 -17.30 -4.57
C SER A 443 16.33 -16.99 -3.10
N PHE A 444 17.44 -16.95 -2.33
CA PHE A 444 17.39 -16.69 -0.92
C PHE A 444 18.63 -15.95 -0.41
N THR A 445 18.47 -15.28 0.73
CA THR A 445 19.58 -14.69 1.49
C THR A 445 19.43 -14.98 2.97
N ARG A 446 20.55 -15.16 3.66
CA ARG A 446 20.59 -15.32 5.12
C ARG A 446 21.97 -14.97 5.68
N GLY A 447 22.00 -14.23 6.79
CA GLY A 447 23.13 -14.13 7.71
C GLY A 447 22.92 -15.11 8.87
N ILE A 448 23.92 -15.92 9.17
CA ILE A 448 23.94 -16.86 10.31
C ILE A 448 25.13 -16.58 11.20
N PRO A 449 25.11 -16.94 12.49
CA PRO A 449 26.29 -16.90 13.32
C PRO A 449 27.45 -17.67 12.66
N MET A 450 28.68 -17.17 12.82
CA MET A 450 29.84 -17.89 12.29
C MET A 450 29.85 -19.31 12.83
N PRO A 451 29.84 -20.35 11.97
CA PRO A 451 29.92 -21.73 12.40
C PRO A 451 31.26 -22.03 13.07
N GLU A 452 31.23 -22.95 14.01
CA GLU A 452 32.47 -23.45 14.63
C GLU A 452 33.35 -24.16 13.58
N GLU A 453 34.65 -24.17 13.82
CA GLU A 453 35.62 -24.93 13.01
C GLU A 453 35.26 -26.43 12.95
N GLY A 454 35.30 -27.01 11.77
CA GLY A 454 34.88 -28.39 11.53
C GLY A 454 33.36 -28.57 11.35
N SER A 455 32.55 -27.49 11.39
CA SER A 455 31.14 -27.57 11.08
C SER A 455 30.90 -27.77 9.59
N VAL A 456 29.78 -28.41 9.25
CA VAL A 456 29.33 -28.68 7.89
C VAL A 456 28.02 -27.98 7.63
N LEU A 457 27.88 -27.31 6.48
CA LEU A 457 26.65 -26.68 6.04
C LEU A 457 25.89 -27.60 5.07
N ASN A 458 24.61 -27.76 5.35
CA ASN A 458 23.67 -28.46 4.50
C ASN A 458 22.60 -27.45 3.99
N LEU A 459 22.10 -27.64 2.78
CA LEU A 459 20.95 -26.89 2.27
C LEU A 459 19.74 -27.82 2.23
N TYR A 460 18.62 -27.35 2.74
CA TYR A 460 17.36 -28.09 2.76
C TYR A 460 16.30 -27.33 1.93
N LEU A 461 15.56 -28.08 1.12
CA LEU A 461 14.39 -27.61 0.40
C LEU A 461 13.18 -28.42 0.89
N GLU A 462 12.28 -27.75 1.58
CA GLU A 462 10.97 -28.32 1.97
C GLU A 462 9.93 -27.94 0.93
N THR A 463 9.22 -28.91 0.40
CA THR A 463 8.17 -28.76 -0.58
C THR A 463 6.91 -29.50 -0.13
N GLU A 464 5.81 -29.37 -0.87
CA GLU A 464 4.59 -30.14 -0.62
C GLU A 464 4.82 -31.67 -0.72
N ASP A 465 5.81 -32.09 -1.52
CA ASP A 465 6.15 -33.50 -1.77
C ASP A 465 7.14 -34.09 -0.75
N GLY A 466 7.83 -33.26 0.02
CA GLY A 466 8.77 -33.72 1.03
C GLY A 466 9.94 -32.80 1.30
N LEU A 467 10.89 -33.31 2.06
CA LEU A 467 12.12 -32.63 2.44
C LEU A 467 13.29 -33.18 1.63
N TYR A 468 13.99 -32.30 0.95
CA TYR A 468 15.19 -32.61 0.15
C TYR A 468 16.42 -31.97 0.78
N VAL A 469 17.58 -32.59 0.61
CA VAL A 469 18.84 -32.08 1.16
C VAL A 469 19.95 -32.13 0.14
N VAL A 470 20.77 -31.08 0.11
CA VAL A 470 22.12 -31.08 -0.46
C VAL A 470 23.11 -31.18 0.70
N PRO A 471 23.58 -32.40 1.03
CA PRO A 471 24.43 -32.60 2.19
C PRO A 471 25.84 -32.13 1.90
N ASN A 472 26.58 -31.74 2.98
CA ASN A 472 27.97 -31.35 2.92
C ASN A 472 28.30 -30.33 1.84
N TRP A 473 27.35 -29.46 1.59
CA TRP A 473 27.49 -28.44 0.57
C TRP A 473 28.76 -27.59 0.80
N TYR A 474 29.12 -27.38 2.06
CA TYR A 474 30.35 -26.71 2.43
C TYR A 474 30.87 -27.22 3.78
N ALA A 475 32.14 -27.60 3.81
CA ALA A 475 32.89 -27.86 5.04
C ALA A 475 33.75 -26.64 5.36
N MET A 476 33.65 -26.15 6.58
CA MET A 476 34.56 -25.10 7.05
C MET A 476 36.00 -25.68 7.02
N PRO A 477 36.97 -25.01 6.36
CA PRO A 477 38.33 -25.52 6.31
C PRO A 477 38.90 -25.59 7.72
N ASP A 478 39.64 -26.67 7.99
CA ASP A 478 40.48 -26.73 9.15
C ASP A 478 41.51 -25.58 9.06
N VAL A 479 41.54 -24.69 10.05
CA VAL A 479 42.49 -23.56 10.13
C VAL A 479 43.87 -24.04 10.52
#